data_440d6481305bf2eb6dc14a823e3bdcfb
#
_entry.id   440d6481305bf2eb6dc14a823e3bdcfb
#
_cell.length_a   1.000
_cell.length_b   1.000
_cell.length_c   1.000
_cell.angle_alpha   90.00
_cell.angle_beta   90.00
_cell.angle_gamma   90.00
#
_symmetry.space_group_name_H-M   'P 1'
#
loop_
_entity.id
_entity.type
_entity.pdbx_description
1 polymer ?
#
loop_
_entity_poly.entity_id
_entity_poly.type
_entity_poly.pdbx_seq_one_letter_code
_entity_poly.pdbx_strand_id
1 'polypeptide(L)'
;MLTGMTRAFSDDIAIDLGTANTLVHVVGRGIIIDEPSVVAVHVRGGQREVLAVGLRAKAMYGKTPEPVEILRPMRDGVIADFVATEEMLRQFISRAKTMLGFRRPRILICVPAGATPVERRTVFETAASAGARRVYLIEEPVAAALGAGLPIDDPGAFMVVDIGGGTSDIAVLSQGRVLQARSLRVAGNAMDEAIMRYVRRTHGLIIGENNAERIKIEAGTALVQANGRQVEIHIEGRELRHGHMKSIVLGPQDLADALAGPIQEMAEFIERALEDLAPAIAEEVAARGIVLTGGGALLEGLDEALDQRVGARFLVPSSPMHCVIKGTAAVLEALPEHRHLLIGP
;
A
#
# COMPACT_ATOMS: atom_id res chain seq x y z
N MET A 1 -29.63 -20.56 15.51
CA MET A 1 -28.85 -19.90 16.59
C MET A 1 -27.44 -20.50 16.83
N LEU A 2 -27.01 -21.54 16.14
CA LEU A 2 -25.66 -22.17 16.31
C LEU A 2 -24.60 -21.61 15.32
N THR A 3 -24.97 -20.88 14.29
CA THR A 3 -24.06 -20.30 13.28
C THR A 3 -23.27 -19.09 13.76
N GLY A 4 -23.70 -18.43 14.84
CA GLY A 4 -23.00 -17.25 15.39
C GLY A 4 -21.83 -17.56 16.32
N MET A 5 -21.79 -18.74 16.95
CA MET A 5 -20.74 -19.09 17.92
C MET A 5 -19.47 -19.67 17.29
N THR A 6 -19.53 -20.18 16.06
CA THR A 6 -18.36 -20.73 15.37
C THR A 6 -17.46 -19.65 14.73
N ARG A 7 -17.98 -18.41 14.53
CA ARG A 7 -17.21 -17.27 14.02
C ARG A 7 -16.16 -16.73 15.02
N ALA A 8 -16.41 -16.87 16.32
CA ALA A 8 -15.52 -16.33 17.37
C ALA A 8 -14.17 -17.08 17.51
N PHE A 9 -13.97 -18.21 16.80
CA PHE A 9 -12.78 -19.06 16.90
C PHE A 9 -12.21 -19.43 15.53
N SER A 10 -12.37 -18.55 14.54
CA SER A 10 -11.73 -18.77 13.24
C SER A 10 -10.27 -18.37 13.32
N ASP A 11 -9.38 -19.29 12.93
CA ASP A 11 -7.94 -19.04 12.80
C ASP A 11 -7.60 -18.41 11.43
N ASP A 12 -8.54 -17.74 10.79
CA ASP A 12 -8.40 -17.23 9.43
C ASP A 12 -7.69 -15.87 9.43
N ILE A 13 -6.79 -15.70 8.47
CA ILE A 13 -5.92 -14.54 8.38
C ILE A 13 -6.06 -13.91 6.98
N ALA A 14 -6.41 -12.64 6.94
CA ALA A 14 -6.28 -11.82 5.75
C ALA A 14 -4.92 -11.10 5.78
N ILE A 15 -4.23 -11.05 4.65
CA ILE A 15 -2.92 -10.38 4.52
C ILE A 15 -2.98 -9.45 3.32
N ASP A 16 -2.61 -8.21 3.56
CA ASP A 16 -2.24 -7.25 2.53
C ASP A 16 -0.71 -7.16 2.52
N LEU A 17 -0.10 -7.69 1.45
CA LEU A 17 1.35 -7.78 1.29
C LEU A 17 1.86 -6.62 0.43
N GLY A 18 1.81 -5.41 0.96
CA GLY A 18 2.18 -4.21 0.23
C GLY A 18 3.70 -3.97 0.14
N THR A 19 4.08 -3.11 -0.82
CA THR A 19 5.49 -2.71 -1.03
C THR A 19 6.07 -1.94 0.17
N ALA A 20 5.29 -1.06 0.79
CA ALA A 20 5.74 -0.25 1.92
C ALA A 20 5.41 -0.92 3.26
N ASN A 21 4.18 -1.36 3.43
CA ASN A 21 3.67 -1.97 4.66
C ASN A 21 3.00 -3.31 4.36
N THR A 22 3.09 -4.23 5.31
CA THR A 22 2.31 -5.47 5.36
C THR A 22 1.30 -5.36 6.50
N LEU A 23 0.02 -5.56 6.17
CA LEU A 23 -1.05 -5.60 7.15
C LEU A 23 -1.56 -7.03 7.33
N VAL A 24 -1.83 -7.41 8.57
CA VAL A 24 -2.40 -8.71 8.90
C VAL A 24 -3.65 -8.53 9.76
N HIS A 25 -4.76 -9.01 9.26
CA HIS A 25 -6.04 -9.02 9.95
C HIS A 25 -6.40 -10.46 10.34
N VAL A 26 -6.81 -10.64 11.58
CA VAL A 26 -7.33 -11.92 12.08
C VAL A 26 -8.85 -11.83 12.21
N VAL A 27 -9.55 -12.76 11.61
CA VAL A 27 -11.03 -12.82 11.67
C VAL A 27 -11.51 -12.80 13.12
N GLY A 28 -12.40 -11.85 13.41
CA GLY A 28 -12.95 -11.64 14.76
C GLY A 28 -12.04 -10.86 15.73
N ARG A 29 -10.85 -10.44 15.31
CA ARG A 29 -9.91 -9.64 16.14
C ARG A 29 -9.46 -8.33 15.49
N GLY A 30 -9.68 -8.15 14.21
CA GLY A 30 -9.26 -6.95 13.49
C GLY A 30 -7.80 -6.99 13.02
N ILE A 31 -7.28 -5.83 12.65
CA ILE A 31 -5.88 -5.65 12.21
C ILE A 31 -4.98 -5.79 13.44
N ILE A 32 -4.08 -6.76 13.41
CA ILE A 32 -3.14 -7.05 14.51
C ILE A 32 -1.69 -6.74 14.15
N ILE A 33 -1.38 -6.60 12.86
CA ILE A 33 -0.08 -6.16 12.35
C ILE A 33 -0.32 -5.10 11.29
N ASP A 34 0.37 -3.98 11.43
CA ASP A 34 0.51 -2.91 10.46
C ASP A 34 1.97 -2.46 10.58
N GLU A 35 2.83 -3.10 9.79
CA GLU A 35 4.26 -2.90 9.90
C GLU A 35 4.93 -2.78 8.53
N PRO A 36 6.06 -2.06 8.45
CA PRO A 36 6.83 -1.93 7.22
C PRO A 36 7.25 -3.28 6.64
N SER A 37 7.16 -3.42 5.32
CA SER A 37 7.66 -4.59 4.57
C SER A 37 9.19 -4.53 4.46
N VAL A 38 9.88 -4.72 5.59
CA VAL A 38 11.33 -4.57 5.73
C VAL A 38 11.89 -5.75 6.52
N VAL A 39 13.07 -6.22 6.10
CA VAL A 39 13.79 -7.33 6.72
C VAL A 39 15.24 -6.95 6.95
N ALA A 40 15.72 -7.12 8.18
CA ALA A 40 17.13 -7.00 8.52
C ALA A 40 17.80 -8.37 8.44
N VAL A 41 18.85 -8.48 7.65
CA VAL A 41 19.62 -9.73 7.48
C VAL A 41 21.07 -9.54 7.88
N HIS A 42 21.63 -10.54 8.52
CA HIS A 42 23.07 -10.65 8.76
C HIS A 42 23.68 -11.49 7.64
N VAL A 43 24.71 -10.95 6.98
CA VAL A 43 25.40 -11.64 5.89
C VAL A 43 26.71 -12.20 6.42
N ARG A 44 26.83 -13.53 6.50
CA ARG A 44 28.04 -14.21 6.97
C ARG A 44 28.39 -15.35 6.02
N GLY A 45 29.58 -15.28 5.40
CA GLY A 45 30.06 -16.34 4.51
C GLY A 45 29.14 -16.64 3.32
N GLY A 46 28.41 -15.64 2.81
CA GLY A 46 27.45 -15.80 1.73
C GLY A 46 26.09 -16.35 2.15
N GLN A 47 25.88 -16.64 3.43
CA GLN A 47 24.59 -17.02 3.99
C GLN A 47 23.90 -15.78 4.60
N ARG A 48 22.58 -15.69 4.44
CA ARG A 48 21.74 -14.65 5.03
C ARG A 48 20.93 -15.21 6.17
N GLU A 49 21.06 -14.61 7.35
CA GLU A 49 20.28 -14.92 8.53
C GLU A 49 19.38 -13.73 8.85
N VAL A 50 18.07 -13.96 8.97
CA VAL A 50 17.12 -12.89 9.30
C VAL A 50 17.21 -12.57 10.78
N LEU A 51 17.53 -11.30 11.10
CA LEU A 51 17.64 -10.79 12.46
C LEU A 51 16.34 -10.17 12.97
N ALA A 52 15.63 -9.47 12.10
CA ALA A 52 14.40 -8.76 12.44
C ALA A 52 13.53 -8.53 11.20
N VAL A 53 12.23 -8.31 11.43
CA VAL A 53 11.26 -7.93 10.39
C VAL A 53 10.42 -6.75 10.87
N GLY A 54 9.78 -6.06 9.93
CA GLY A 54 8.81 -5.00 10.21
C GLY A 54 9.43 -3.80 10.91
N LEU A 55 8.74 -3.28 11.92
CA LEU A 55 9.18 -2.11 12.70
C LEU A 55 10.56 -2.28 13.33
N ARG A 56 10.88 -3.50 13.79
CA ARG A 56 12.20 -3.78 14.37
C ARG A 56 13.31 -3.67 13.35
N ALA A 57 13.10 -4.15 12.14
CA ALA A 57 14.05 -4.02 11.03
C ALA A 57 14.17 -2.54 10.58
N LYS A 58 13.04 -1.82 10.45
CA LYS A 58 13.04 -0.38 10.09
C LYS A 58 13.82 0.46 11.11
N ALA A 59 13.72 0.15 12.41
CA ALA A 59 14.47 0.85 13.46
C ALA A 59 16.00 0.69 13.37
N MET A 60 16.46 -0.36 12.67
CA MET A 60 17.89 -0.63 12.46
C MET A 60 18.47 0.12 11.25
N TYR A 61 17.62 0.72 10.39
CA TYR A 61 18.03 1.40 9.16
C TYR A 61 19.01 2.54 9.45
N GLY A 62 20.17 2.52 8.76
CA GLY A 62 21.23 3.52 8.92
C GLY A 62 21.99 3.49 10.25
N LYS A 63 21.72 2.49 11.12
CA LYS A 63 22.32 2.36 12.46
C LYS A 63 23.06 1.04 12.65
N THR A 64 23.05 0.17 11.66
CA THR A 64 23.68 -1.15 11.75
C THR A 64 25.12 -1.12 11.27
N PRO A 65 26.06 -1.72 12.02
CA PRO A 65 27.39 -1.98 11.50
C PRO A 65 27.33 -3.09 10.43
N GLU A 66 28.26 -3.06 9.50
CA GLU A 66 28.50 -4.24 8.64
C GLU A 66 28.75 -5.48 9.54
N PRO A 67 28.21 -6.64 9.22
CA PRO A 67 27.59 -7.07 7.94
C PRO A 67 26.06 -7.16 7.95
N VAL A 68 25.35 -6.22 8.53
CA VAL A 68 23.86 -6.21 8.56
C VAL A 68 23.30 -5.36 7.41
N GLU A 69 22.49 -6.00 6.57
CA GLU A 69 21.78 -5.34 5.47
C GLU A 69 20.29 -5.20 5.79
N ILE A 70 19.69 -4.11 5.34
CA ILE A 70 18.24 -3.89 5.41
C ILE A 70 17.67 -4.08 4.01
N LEU A 71 16.76 -5.06 3.87
CA LEU A 71 16.14 -5.42 2.61
C LEU A 71 14.68 -5.00 2.59
N ARG A 72 14.20 -4.54 1.43
CA ARG A 72 12.78 -4.42 1.10
C ARG A 72 12.41 -5.61 0.21
N PRO A 73 11.77 -6.65 0.78
CA PRO A 73 11.50 -7.88 0.06
C PRO A 73 10.41 -7.73 -1.00
N MET A 74 9.60 -6.66 -0.89
CA MET A 74 8.59 -6.27 -1.86
C MET A 74 9.05 -5.06 -2.66
N ARG A 75 8.85 -5.07 -3.96
CA ARG A 75 9.12 -3.94 -4.85
C ARG A 75 8.05 -3.84 -5.92
N ASP A 76 7.48 -2.64 -6.09
CA ASP A 76 6.49 -2.37 -7.14
C ASP A 76 5.33 -3.39 -7.17
N GLY A 77 4.82 -3.75 -5.99
CA GLY A 77 3.72 -4.70 -5.81
C GLY A 77 4.10 -6.18 -5.95
N VAL A 78 5.36 -6.52 -6.24
CA VAL A 78 5.80 -7.91 -6.45
C VAL A 78 6.90 -8.34 -5.46
N ILE A 79 7.04 -9.66 -5.28
CA ILE A 79 8.10 -10.24 -4.46
C ILE A 79 9.44 -10.10 -5.19
N ALA A 80 10.34 -9.31 -4.63
CA ALA A 80 11.70 -9.12 -5.12
C ALA A 80 12.71 -10.08 -4.46
N ASP A 81 12.46 -10.48 -3.22
CA ASP A 81 13.27 -11.46 -2.48
C ASP A 81 12.35 -12.50 -1.81
N PHE A 82 12.29 -13.69 -2.41
CA PHE A 82 11.42 -14.78 -1.96
C PHE A 82 11.73 -15.21 -0.51
N VAL A 83 13.02 -15.42 -0.21
CA VAL A 83 13.45 -15.94 1.11
C VAL A 83 13.14 -14.93 2.22
N ALA A 84 13.44 -13.66 1.97
CA ALA A 84 13.14 -12.60 2.92
C ALA A 84 11.62 -12.41 3.12
N THR A 85 10.82 -12.50 2.03
CA THR A 85 9.35 -12.42 2.11
C THR A 85 8.77 -13.60 2.87
N GLU A 86 9.22 -14.83 2.58
CA GLU A 86 8.76 -16.04 3.29
C GLU A 86 9.01 -15.93 4.79
N GLU A 87 10.22 -15.52 5.18
CA GLU A 87 10.57 -15.38 6.59
C GLU A 87 9.78 -14.26 7.28
N MET A 88 9.58 -13.13 6.59
CA MET A 88 8.74 -12.03 7.09
C MET A 88 7.31 -12.53 7.33
N LEU A 89 6.70 -13.18 6.35
CA LEU A 89 5.36 -13.75 6.48
C LEU A 89 5.30 -14.82 7.59
N ARG A 90 6.30 -15.68 7.69
CA ARG A 90 6.37 -16.69 8.75
C ARG A 90 6.37 -16.06 10.14
N GLN A 91 7.14 -15.01 10.36
CA GLN A 91 7.17 -14.29 11.63
C GLN A 91 5.84 -13.57 11.91
N PHE A 92 5.23 -12.92 10.91
CA PHE A 92 3.94 -12.28 11.08
C PHE A 92 2.81 -13.29 11.36
N ILE A 93 2.75 -14.39 10.61
CA ILE A 93 1.80 -15.47 10.85
C ILE A 93 2.04 -16.11 12.23
N SER A 94 3.29 -16.29 12.64
CA SER A 94 3.62 -16.83 13.98
C SER A 94 3.13 -15.91 15.09
N ARG A 95 3.31 -14.60 14.96
CA ARG A 95 2.79 -13.60 15.91
C ARG A 95 1.26 -13.60 15.95
N ALA A 96 0.61 -13.74 14.80
CA ALA A 96 -0.84 -13.92 14.73
C ALA A 96 -1.29 -15.20 15.45
N LYS A 97 -0.58 -16.32 15.26
CA LYS A 97 -0.89 -17.63 15.86
C LYS A 97 -0.77 -17.66 17.38
N THR A 98 0.17 -16.93 17.99
CA THR A 98 0.27 -16.85 19.46
C THR A 98 -1.02 -16.36 20.10
N MET A 99 -1.87 -15.70 19.34
CA MET A 99 -3.19 -15.24 19.76
C MET A 99 -4.32 -16.24 19.44
N LEU A 100 -4.10 -17.24 18.54
CA LEU A 100 -5.16 -18.06 17.94
C LEU A 100 -5.15 -19.54 18.40
N GLY A 101 -4.06 -20.04 18.97
CA GLY A 101 -3.92 -21.46 19.33
C GLY A 101 -3.19 -22.30 18.27
N PHE A 102 -3.37 -23.64 18.29
CA PHE A 102 -2.49 -24.61 17.58
C PHE A 102 -2.88 -24.90 16.12
N ARG A 103 -3.97 -24.32 15.59
CA ARG A 103 -4.43 -24.66 14.24
C ARG A 103 -3.69 -23.84 13.17
N ARG A 104 -3.42 -24.47 12.01
CA ARG A 104 -2.89 -23.75 10.85
C ARG A 104 -4.02 -22.93 10.21
N PRO A 105 -3.81 -21.61 9.95
CA PRO A 105 -4.84 -20.73 9.40
C PRO A 105 -5.15 -21.01 7.93
N ARG A 106 -6.38 -20.67 7.51
CA ARG A 106 -6.63 -20.31 6.11
C ARG A 106 -6.13 -18.89 5.94
N ILE A 107 -5.49 -18.62 4.80
CA ILE A 107 -4.95 -17.30 4.51
C ILE A 107 -5.52 -16.82 3.17
N LEU A 108 -6.03 -15.60 3.14
CA LEU A 108 -6.38 -14.88 1.94
C LEU A 108 -5.40 -13.71 1.78
N ILE A 109 -4.75 -13.64 0.61
CA ILE A 109 -3.74 -12.60 0.30
C ILE A 109 -4.18 -11.83 -0.93
N CYS A 110 -3.99 -10.50 -0.90
CA CYS A 110 -4.18 -9.64 -2.05
C CYS A 110 -2.98 -9.73 -2.99
N VAL A 111 -3.25 -9.63 -4.27
CA VAL A 111 -2.24 -9.48 -5.32
C VAL A 111 -2.67 -8.38 -6.29
N PRO A 112 -1.74 -7.62 -6.89
CA PRO A 112 -2.06 -6.63 -7.91
C PRO A 112 -2.87 -7.25 -9.05
N ALA A 113 -3.83 -6.50 -9.61
CA ALA A 113 -4.65 -6.97 -10.73
C ALA A 113 -3.83 -7.33 -11.97
N GLY A 114 -2.68 -6.66 -12.17
CA GLY A 114 -1.73 -6.95 -13.23
C GLY A 114 -0.73 -8.07 -12.93
N ALA A 115 -0.84 -8.76 -11.78
CA ALA A 115 0.11 -9.80 -11.40
C ALA A 115 0.09 -10.97 -12.39
N THR A 116 1.28 -11.34 -12.87
CA THR A 116 1.47 -12.48 -13.77
C THR A 116 1.16 -13.80 -13.07
N PRO A 117 0.87 -14.89 -13.81
CA PRO A 117 0.69 -16.20 -13.20
C PRO A 117 1.89 -16.65 -12.35
N VAL A 118 3.12 -16.28 -12.74
CA VAL A 118 4.33 -16.61 -11.98
C VAL A 118 4.36 -15.85 -10.65
N GLU A 119 4.03 -14.58 -10.65
CA GLU A 119 3.98 -13.75 -9.44
C GLU A 119 2.89 -14.22 -8.49
N ARG A 120 1.68 -14.52 -8.99
CA ARG A 120 0.59 -15.09 -8.18
C ARG A 120 0.99 -16.42 -7.54
N ARG A 121 1.59 -17.30 -8.32
CA ARG A 121 2.10 -18.57 -7.82
C ARG A 121 3.19 -18.37 -6.76
N THR A 122 4.07 -17.39 -6.95
CA THR A 122 5.12 -17.07 -5.97
C THR A 122 4.52 -16.63 -4.63
N VAL A 123 3.52 -15.74 -4.64
CA VAL A 123 2.80 -15.31 -3.42
C VAL A 123 2.13 -16.52 -2.76
N PHE A 124 1.45 -17.35 -3.54
CA PHE A 124 0.77 -18.55 -3.05
C PHE A 124 1.74 -19.52 -2.37
N GLU A 125 2.87 -19.87 -3.03
CA GLU A 125 3.88 -20.77 -2.49
C GLU A 125 4.55 -20.20 -1.25
N THR A 126 4.86 -18.88 -1.24
CA THR A 126 5.41 -18.19 -0.07
C THR A 126 4.51 -18.30 1.15
N ALA A 127 3.23 -18.06 0.99
CA ALA A 127 2.27 -18.17 2.09
C ALA A 127 2.06 -19.61 2.56
N ALA A 128 2.07 -20.57 1.64
CA ALA A 128 1.98 -22.00 1.97
C ALA A 128 3.20 -22.45 2.78
N SER A 129 4.41 -22.07 2.36
CA SER A 129 5.68 -22.35 3.06
C SER A 129 5.74 -21.68 4.44
N ALA A 130 5.16 -20.47 4.58
CA ALA A 130 5.07 -19.78 5.87
C ALA A 130 4.10 -20.45 6.87
N GLY A 131 3.39 -21.51 6.46
CA GLY A 131 2.61 -22.37 7.34
C GLY A 131 1.11 -22.22 7.28
N ALA A 132 0.57 -21.70 6.17
CA ALA A 132 -0.87 -21.73 5.88
C ALA A 132 -1.38 -23.18 5.73
N ARG A 133 -2.63 -23.43 6.16
CA ARG A 133 -3.34 -24.68 5.85
C ARG A 133 -3.92 -24.65 4.44
N ARG A 134 -4.42 -23.49 4.04
CA ARG A 134 -4.99 -23.22 2.73
C ARG A 134 -4.76 -21.75 2.39
N VAL A 135 -4.33 -21.49 1.18
CA VAL A 135 -4.12 -20.15 0.65
C VAL A 135 -5.18 -19.85 -0.39
N TYR A 136 -5.68 -18.63 -0.39
CA TYR A 136 -6.55 -18.04 -1.39
C TYR A 136 -5.93 -16.73 -1.86
N LEU A 137 -6.21 -16.33 -3.08
CA LEU A 137 -5.80 -15.06 -3.64
C LEU A 137 -7.02 -14.24 -4.07
N ILE A 138 -6.91 -12.91 -3.94
CA ILE A 138 -7.87 -11.93 -4.45
C ILE A 138 -7.12 -10.79 -5.10
N GLU A 139 -7.72 -10.17 -6.12
CA GLU A 139 -7.14 -8.95 -6.70
C GLU A 139 -7.27 -7.78 -5.74
N GLU A 140 -6.17 -7.06 -5.55
CA GLU A 140 -6.05 -5.93 -4.63
C GLU A 140 -7.14 -4.85 -4.85
N PRO A 141 -7.44 -4.41 -6.10
CA PRO A 141 -8.47 -3.40 -6.31
C PRO A 141 -9.89 -3.89 -6.01
N VAL A 142 -10.17 -5.20 -6.15
CA VAL A 142 -11.45 -5.79 -5.73
C VAL A 142 -11.59 -5.71 -4.21
N ALA A 143 -10.52 -6.07 -3.50
CA ALA A 143 -10.47 -5.93 -2.05
C ALA A 143 -10.57 -4.46 -1.62
N ALA A 144 -9.85 -3.54 -2.28
CA ALA A 144 -9.91 -2.11 -2.00
C ALA A 144 -11.34 -1.56 -2.14
N ALA A 145 -12.02 -1.91 -3.23
CA ALA A 145 -13.41 -1.48 -3.48
C ALA A 145 -14.37 -1.98 -2.39
N LEU A 146 -14.30 -3.26 -2.03
CA LEU A 146 -15.09 -3.82 -0.94
C LEU A 146 -14.81 -3.15 0.39
N GLY A 147 -13.53 -2.95 0.72
CA GLY A 147 -13.13 -2.30 1.96
C GLY A 147 -13.47 -0.81 2.04
N ALA A 148 -13.62 -0.16 0.89
CA ALA A 148 -14.16 1.20 0.77
C ALA A 148 -15.70 1.25 0.88
N GLY A 149 -16.36 0.08 0.91
CA GLY A 149 -17.81 -0.04 1.01
C GLY A 149 -18.56 0.13 -0.31
N LEU A 150 -17.87 -0.06 -1.44
CA LEU A 150 -18.51 -0.02 -2.75
C LEU A 150 -19.36 -1.28 -2.98
N PRO A 151 -20.59 -1.14 -3.49
CA PRO A 151 -21.47 -2.27 -3.79
C PRO A 151 -21.09 -2.90 -5.14
N ILE A 152 -19.93 -3.55 -5.19
CA ILE A 152 -19.33 -4.06 -6.45
C ILE A 152 -20.14 -5.16 -7.13
N ASP A 153 -21.03 -5.83 -6.40
CA ASP A 153 -21.93 -6.87 -6.93
C ASP A 153 -23.14 -6.27 -7.67
N ASP A 154 -23.44 -4.98 -7.43
CA ASP A 154 -24.50 -4.25 -8.09
C ASP A 154 -24.19 -4.01 -9.59
N PRO A 155 -25.21 -3.93 -10.45
CA PRO A 155 -25.04 -3.46 -11.81
C PRO A 155 -24.56 -1.99 -11.78
N GLY A 156 -23.46 -1.72 -12.46
CA GLY A 156 -22.86 -0.41 -12.56
C GLY A 156 -21.34 -0.48 -12.52
N ALA A 157 -20.69 0.58 -12.99
CA ALA A 157 -19.24 0.67 -12.99
C ALA A 157 -18.73 1.50 -11.81
N PHE A 158 -17.71 1.03 -11.16
CA PHE A 158 -16.99 1.69 -10.06
C PHE A 158 -15.52 1.78 -10.41
N MET A 159 -14.90 2.92 -10.16
CA MET A 159 -13.46 3.09 -10.35
C MET A 159 -12.78 3.33 -9.00
N VAL A 160 -11.72 2.58 -8.78
CA VAL A 160 -10.84 2.70 -7.61
C VAL A 160 -9.44 3.01 -8.07
N VAL A 161 -8.80 3.94 -7.38
CA VAL A 161 -7.36 4.24 -7.53
C VAL A 161 -6.72 3.98 -6.18
N ASP A 162 -5.92 2.93 -6.10
CA ASP A 162 -5.17 2.58 -4.89
C ASP A 162 -3.75 3.11 -5.00
N ILE A 163 -3.40 4.07 -4.13
CA ILE A 163 -2.09 4.72 -4.12
C ILE A 163 -1.27 4.16 -2.96
N GLY A 164 -0.49 3.14 -3.28
CA GLY A 164 0.37 2.44 -2.33
C GLY A 164 1.72 3.14 -2.07
N GLY A 165 2.70 2.34 -1.63
CA GLY A 165 4.08 2.82 -1.49
C GLY A 165 4.85 2.82 -2.80
N GLY A 166 4.74 1.76 -3.60
CA GLY A 166 5.48 1.58 -4.86
C GLY A 166 4.67 1.83 -6.11
N THR A 167 3.36 1.55 -6.08
CA THR A 167 2.45 1.60 -7.22
C THR A 167 1.21 2.42 -6.94
N SER A 168 0.65 3.01 -7.99
CA SER A 168 -0.73 3.50 -8.06
C SER A 168 -1.50 2.60 -9.02
N ASP A 169 -2.47 1.87 -8.50
CA ASP A 169 -3.21 0.86 -9.21
C ASP A 169 -4.63 1.34 -9.47
N ILE A 170 -5.05 1.32 -10.74
CA ILE A 170 -6.39 1.68 -11.17
C ILE A 170 -7.14 0.42 -11.49
N ALA A 171 -8.39 0.31 -11.03
CA ALA A 171 -9.32 -0.67 -11.52
C ALA A 171 -10.71 -0.10 -11.73
N VAL A 172 -11.33 -0.52 -12.81
CA VAL A 172 -12.76 -0.33 -13.09
C VAL A 172 -13.44 -1.66 -12.88
N LEU A 173 -14.45 -1.67 -12.01
CA LEU A 173 -15.14 -2.86 -11.52
C LEU A 173 -16.61 -2.79 -11.90
N SER A 174 -17.19 -3.92 -12.26
CA SER A 174 -18.64 -4.08 -12.42
C SER A 174 -19.04 -5.52 -12.11
N GLN A 175 -20.12 -5.71 -11.37
CA GLN A 175 -20.66 -7.04 -11.01
C GLN A 175 -19.59 -7.98 -10.42
N GLY A 176 -18.78 -7.47 -9.50
CA GLY A 176 -17.71 -8.21 -8.84
C GLY A 176 -16.53 -8.58 -9.75
N ARG A 177 -16.43 -8.01 -10.95
CA ARG A 177 -15.37 -8.30 -11.92
C ARG A 177 -14.57 -7.06 -12.27
N VAL A 178 -13.27 -7.24 -12.47
CA VAL A 178 -12.40 -6.21 -13.02
C VAL A 178 -12.61 -6.13 -14.53
N LEU A 179 -13.12 -4.99 -14.99
CA LEU A 179 -13.28 -4.68 -16.42
C LEU A 179 -11.99 -4.14 -17.03
N GLN A 180 -11.28 -3.34 -16.27
CA GLN A 180 -10.00 -2.75 -16.65
C GLN A 180 -9.13 -2.63 -15.42
N ALA A 181 -7.84 -2.96 -15.54
CA ALA A 181 -6.84 -2.69 -14.52
C ALA A 181 -5.57 -2.15 -15.15
N ARG A 182 -4.93 -1.21 -14.45
CA ARG A 182 -3.65 -0.61 -14.84
C ARG A 182 -2.84 -0.30 -13.61
N SER A 183 -1.52 -0.33 -13.74
CA SER A 183 -0.57 -0.01 -12.69
C SER A 183 0.45 1.02 -13.17
N LEU A 184 0.76 1.98 -12.31
CA LEU A 184 1.79 2.99 -12.51
C LEU A 184 2.79 2.90 -11.37
N ARG A 185 4.09 2.91 -11.68
CA ARG A 185 5.17 2.90 -10.67
C ARG A 185 5.50 4.30 -10.14
N VAL A 186 4.47 5.07 -9.84
CA VAL A 186 4.57 6.38 -9.19
C VAL A 186 3.57 6.40 -8.04
N ALA A 187 4.06 6.44 -6.80
CA ALA A 187 3.27 6.40 -5.59
C ALA A 187 4.05 7.01 -4.41
N GLY A 188 3.83 6.56 -3.18
CA GLY A 188 4.43 7.14 -1.99
C GLY A 188 5.96 7.25 -2.02
N ASN A 189 6.66 6.25 -2.54
CA ASN A 189 8.13 6.26 -2.64
C ASN A 189 8.62 7.32 -3.67
N ALA A 190 7.92 7.47 -4.80
CA ALA A 190 8.23 8.49 -5.78
C ALA A 190 8.02 9.91 -5.22
N MET A 191 7.03 10.09 -4.34
CA MET A 191 6.83 11.33 -3.58
C MET A 191 8.00 11.61 -2.64
N ASP A 192 8.49 10.61 -1.90
CA ASP A 192 9.65 10.73 -1.02
C ASP A 192 10.91 11.13 -1.79
N GLU A 193 11.15 10.48 -2.91
CA GLU A 193 12.25 10.83 -3.82
C GLU A 193 12.11 12.26 -4.38
N ALA A 194 10.89 12.70 -4.69
CA ALA A 194 10.64 14.04 -5.17
C ALA A 194 10.97 15.10 -4.11
N ILE A 195 10.61 14.85 -2.84
CA ILE A 195 11.00 15.70 -1.70
C ILE A 195 12.52 15.73 -1.55
N MET A 196 13.21 14.58 -1.59
CA MET A 196 14.66 14.50 -1.51
C MET A 196 15.33 15.31 -2.63
N ARG A 197 14.84 15.18 -3.87
CA ARG A 197 15.34 15.92 -5.03
C ARG A 197 15.11 17.43 -4.87
N TYR A 198 13.93 17.83 -4.40
CA TYR A 198 13.60 19.23 -4.14
C TYR A 198 14.54 19.86 -3.11
N VAL A 199 14.70 19.23 -1.94
CA VAL A 199 15.58 19.69 -0.86
C VAL A 199 17.02 19.79 -1.34
N ARG A 200 17.49 18.81 -2.11
CA ARG A 200 18.84 18.83 -2.69
C ARG A 200 19.05 19.98 -3.66
N ARG A 201 18.09 20.19 -4.56
CA ARG A 201 18.20 21.21 -5.64
C ARG A 201 18.04 22.62 -5.10
N THR A 202 17.04 22.84 -4.21
CA THR A 202 16.66 24.17 -3.76
C THR A 202 17.50 24.64 -2.58
N HIS A 203 17.81 23.73 -1.64
CA HIS A 203 18.49 24.07 -0.38
C HIS A 203 19.93 23.54 -0.29
N GLY A 204 20.38 22.74 -1.27
CA GLY A 204 21.72 22.15 -1.27
C GLY A 204 21.96 21.15 -0.12
N LEU A 205 20.89 20.52 0.38
CA LEU A 205 20.95 19.56 1.49
C LEU A 205 20.65 18.14 1.02
N ILE A 206 21.32 17.16 1.62
CA ILE A 206 21.02 15.75 1.49
C ILE A 206 20.25 15.30 2.72
N ILE A 207 19.06 14.72 2.51
CA ILE A 207 18.26 14.04 3.53
C ILE A 207 18.08 12.58 3.16
N GLY A 208 17.86 11.71 4.14
CA GLY A 208 17.58 10.29 3.90
C GLY A 208 16.11 10.01 3.66
N GLU A 209 15.80 8.83 3.09
CA GLU A 209 14.44 8.36 2.78
C GLU A 209 13.48 8.46 3.98
N ASN A 210 13.91 8.00 5.18
CA ASN A 210 13.07 8.07 6.38
C ASN A 210 12.68 9.52 6.76
N ASN A 211 13.56 10.49 6.50
CA ASN A 211 13.24 11.89 6.72
C ASN A 211 12.28 12.42 5.66
N ALA A 212 12.44 12.02 4.39
CA ALA A 212 11.53 12.40 3.32
C ALA A 212 10.13 11.82 3.56
N GLU A 213 10.02 10.54 3.94
CA GLU A 213 8.75 9.89 4.32
C GLU A 213 8.09 10.64 5.49
N ARG A 214 8.85 10.98 6.53
CA ARG A 214 8.34 11.76 7.66
C ARG A 214 7.82 13.14 7.22
N ILE A 215 8.57 13.86 6.40
CA ILE A 215 8.15 15.16 5.85
C ILE A 215 6.84 15.03 5.08
N LYS A 216 6.72 14.03 4.21
CA LYS A 216 5.50 13.74 3.45
C LYS A 216 4.31 13.51 4.38
N ILE A 217 4.47 12.68 5.40
CA ILE A 217 3.37 12.29 6.32
C ILE A 217 2.97 13.45 7.23
N GLU A 218 3.94 14.20 7.76
CA GLU A 218 3.67 15.24 8.75
C GLU A 218 3.22 16.57 8.14
N ALA A 219 3.71 16.92 6.95
CA ALA A 219 3.52 18.24 6.36
C ALA A 219 3.24 18.24 4.85
N GLY A 220 3.26 17.06 4.18
CA GLY A 220 3.02 16.95 2.74
C GLY A 220 1.65 17.48 2.35
N THR A 221 1.60 18.28 1.29
CA THR A 221 0.37 18.78 0.70
C THR A 221 0.46 18.79 -0.82
N ALA A 222 -0.63 18.45 -1.48
CA ALA A 222 -0.76 18.49 -2.94
C ALA A 222 -1.14 19.88 -3.46
N LEU A 223 -1.79 20.70 -2.62
CA LEU A 223 -2.24 22.05 -2.93
C LEU A 223 -1.99 22.98 -1.75
N VAL A 224 -1.60 24.22 -2.07
CA VAL A 224 -1.57 25.29 -1.07
C VAL A 224 -2.93 25.95 -1.04
N GLN A 225 -3.69 25.64 -0.02
CA GLN A 225 -5.02 26.22 0.19
C GLN A 225 -4.94 27.45 1.09
N ALA A 226 -5.72 28.49 0.78
CA ALA A 226 -5.77 29.72 1.60
C ALA A 226 -6.22 29.46 3.06
N ASN A 227 -7.08 28.44 3.26
CA ASN A 227 -7.60 28.01 4.55
C ASN A 227 -7.12 26.63 4.97
N GLY A 228 -6.16 26.06 4.24
CA GLY A 228 -5.59 24.74 4.50
C GLY A 228 -4.61 24.74 5.67
N ARG A 229 -4.15 23.56 6.01
CA ARG A 229 -3.17 23.35 7.07
C ARG A 229 -1.84 24.00 6.69
N GLN A 230 -1.47 25.07 7.39
CA GLN A 230 -0.19 25.78 7.20
C GLN A 230 0.88 25.14 8.09
N VAL A 231 1.35 23.94 7.72
CA VAL A 231 2.37 23.23 8.49
C VAL A 231 3.74 23.56 7.95
N GLU A 232 4.56 24.18 8.79
CA GLU A 232 6.00 24.29 8.57
C GLU A 232 6.72 23.13 9.26
N ILE A 233 7.68 22.51 8.57
CA ILE A 233 8.45 21.41 9.12
C ILE A 233 9.94 21.74 9.18
N HIS A 234 10.51 21.58 10.38
CA HIS A 234 11.95 21.71 10.59
C HIS A 234 12.65 20.41 10.21
N ILE A 235 13.63 20.53 9.35
CA ILE A 235 14.43 19.39 8.89
C ILE A 235 15.91 19.66 9.01
N GLU A 236 16.66 18.60 9.24
CA GLU A 236 18.13 18.63 9.25
C GLU A 236 18.66 17.78 8.10
N GLY A 237 19.66 18.30 7.43
CA GLY A 237 20.32 17.61 6.33
C GLY A 237 21.79 17.92 6.27
N ARG A 238 22.54 17.09 5.55
CA ARG A 238 23.96 17.31 5.31
C ARG A 238 24.15 18.24 4.12
N GLU A 239 24.82 19.35 4.32
CA GLU A 239 25.14 20.31 3.27
C GLU A 239 26.06 19.69 2.21
N LEU A 240 25.74 19.90 0.94
CA LEU A 240 26.48 19.34 -0.20
C LEU A 240 27.91 19.85 -0.30
N ARG A 241 28.15 21.14 0.03
CA ARG A 241 29.44 21.78 -0.18
C ARG A 241 30.47 21.48 0.92
N HIS A 242 30.05 21.53 2.17
CA HIS A 242 30.96 21.45 3.31
C HIS A 242 30.74 20.22 4.19
N GLY A 243 29.67 19.44 3.92
CA GLY A 243 29.36 18.22 4.67
C GLY A 243 28.82 18.44 6.09
N HIS A 244 28.66 19.70 6.52
CA HIS A 244 28.12 20.02 7.85
C HIS A 244 26.61 19.78 7.92
N MET A 245 26.10 19.50 9.10
CA MET A 245 24.66 19.45 9.36
C MET A 245 24.10 20.87 9.35
N LYS A 246 22.98 21.06 8.67
CA LYS A 246 22.27 22.33 8.55
C LYS A 246 20.77 22.09 8.70
N SER A 247 20.13 22.97 9.45
CA SER A 247 18.68 22.97 9.60
C SER A 247 18.03 23.98 8.67
N ILE A 248 16.88 23.62 8.11
CA ILE A 248 16.01 24.49 7.32
C ILE A 248 14.56 24.25 7.72
N VAL A 249 13.68 25.16 7.30
CA VAL A 249 12.23 25.05 7.42
C VAL A 249 11.66 24.90 6.01
N LEU A 250 10.80 23.91 5.81
CA LEU A 250 10.00 23.76 4.59
C LEU A 250 8.55 24.16 4.90
N GLY A 251 8.00 25.01 4.06
CA GLY A 251 6.60 25.41 4.13
C GLY A 251 5.70 24.64 3.15
N PRO A 252 4.38 24.87 3.20
CA PRO A 252 3.42 24.21 2.31
C PRO A 252 3.73 24.39 0.81
N GLN A 253 4.22 25.59 0.42
CA GLN A 253 4.58 25.84 -0.97
C GLN A 253 5.75 24.98 -1.43
N ASP A 254 6.78 24.83 -0.60
CA ASP A 254 7.94 23.98 -0.90
C ASP A 254 7.51 22.53 -1.16
N LEU A 255 6.56 22.04 -0.34
CA LEU A 255 6.08 20.65 -0.43
C LEU A 255 5.14 20.44 -1.61
N ALA A 256 4.25 21.39 -1.90
CA ALA A 256 3.41 21.35 -3.09
C ALA A 256 4.27 21.38 -4.37
N ASP A 257 5.30 22.23 -4.43
CA ASP A 257 6.22 22.31 -5.56
C ASP A 257 7.05 21.01 -5.72
N ALA A 258 7.48 20.42 -4.60
CA ALA A 258 8.20 19.16 -4.60
C ALA A 258 7.35 18.00 -5.14
N LEU A 259 6.07 17.96 -4.76
CA LEU A 259 5.14 16.87 -5.07
C LEU A 259 4.41 17.04 -6.41
N ALA A 260 4.50 18.22 -7.05
CA ALA A 260 3.79 18.52 -8.28
C ALA A 260 4.05 17.51 -9.42
N GLY A 261 5.31 17.03 -9.56
CA GLY A 261 5.67 16.07 -10.61
C GLY A 261 4.97 14.72 -10.45
N PRO A 262 5.14 14.00 -9.33
CA PRO A 262 4.43 12.74 -9.08
C PRO A 262 2.91 12.85 -9.18
N ILE A 263 2.32 13.94 -8.70
CA ILE A 263 0.86 14.17 -8.77
C ILE A 263 0.42 14.36 -10.23
N GLN A 264 1.20 15.09 -11.04
CA GLN A 264 0.91 15.26 -12.45
C GLN A 264 0.95 13.91 -13.21
N GLU A 265 1.97 13.08 -12.95
CA GLU A 265 2.07 11.76 -13.57
C GLU A 265 0.89 10.84 -13.20
N MET A 266 0.43 10.90 -11.94
CA MET A 266 -0.76 10.17 -11.49
C MET A 266 -2.03 10.69 -12.18
N ALA A 267 -2.21 12.01 -12.30
CA ALA A 267 -3.37 12.60 -12.96
C ALA A 267 -3.44 12.14 -14.43
N GLU A 268 -2.33 12.29 -15.19
CA GLU A 268 -2.24 11.84 -16.59
C GLU A 268 -2.51 10.34 -16.74
N PHE A 269 -2.10 9.53 -15.76
CA PHE A 269 -2.36 8.10 -15.77
C PHE A 269 -3.85 7.79 -15.59
N ILE A 270 -4.53 8.52 -14.69
CA ILE A 270 -5.97 8.40 -14.46
C ILE A 270 -6.75 8.88 -15.70
N GLU A 271 -6.39 10.02 -16.28
CA GLU A 271 -7.00 10.55 -17.50
C GLU A 271 -6.98 9.53 -18.64
N ARG A 272 -5.80 8.94 -18.92
CA ARG A 272 -5.67 7.89 -19.94
C ARG A 272 -6.49 6.65 -19.64
N ALA A 273 -6.66 6.31 -18.36
CA ALA A 273 -7.50 5.19 -17.98
C ALA A 273 -8.99 5.47 -18.25
N LEU A 274 -9.44 6.72 -18.01
CA LEU A 274 -10.80 7.16 -18.30
C LEU A 274 -11.07 7.25 -19.80
N GLU A 275 -10.13 7.79 -20.59
CA GLU A 275 -10.24 7.91 -22.05
C GLU A 275 -10.43 6.55 -22.75
N ASP A 276 -9.84 5.49 -22.21
CA ASP A 276 -9.94 4.14 -22.77
C ASP A 276 -11.22 3.39 -22.37
N LEU A 277 -12.07 3.98 -21.53
CA LEU A 277 -13.34 3.37 -21.16
C LEU A 277 -14.38 3.52 -22.26
N ALA A 278 -15.25 2.50 -22.39
CA ALA A 278 -16.45 2.66 -23.19
C ALA A 278 -17.31 3.83 -22.65
N PRO A 279 -17.93 4.65 -23.51
CA PRO A 279 -18.66 5.87 -23.09
C PRO A 279 -19.66 5.63 -21.95
N ALA A 280 -20.44 4.56 -22.03
CA ALA A 280 -21.43 4.23 -20.98
C ALA A 280 -20.77 3.96 -19.61
N ILE A 281 -19.59 3.31 -19.60
CA ILE A 281 -18.83 3.05 -18.36
C ILE A 281 -18.24 4.36 -17.83
N ALA A 282 -17.68 5.19 -18.71
CA ALA A 282 -17.12 6.48 -18.32
C ALA A 282 -18.17 7.41 -17.70
N GLU A 283 -19.39 7.45 -18.25
CA GLU A 283 -20.51 8.20 -17.71
C GLU A 283 -20.91 7.72 -16.30
N GLU A 284 -20.95 6.41 -16.07
CA GLU A 284 -21.26 5.84 -14.76
C GLU A 284 -20.17 6.14 -13.73
N VAL A 285 -18.90 6.02 -14.11
CA VAL A 285 -17.76 6.36 -13.25
C VAL A 285 -17.79 7.84 -12.89
N ALA A 286 -18.01 8.73 -13.87
CA ALA A 286 -18.11 10.17 -13.63
C ALA A 286 -19.27 10.53 -12.69
N ALA A 287 -20.43 9.87 -12.84
CA ALA A 287 -21.59 10.10 -11.99
C ALA A 287 -21.39 9.64 -10.53
N ARG A 288 -20.66 8.56 -10.33
CA ARG A 288 -20.40 7.96 -9.00
C ARG A 288 -19.19 8.57 -8.30
N GLY A 289 -18.24 9.07 -9.07
CA GLY A 289 -16.91 9.48 -8.59
C GLY A 289 -15.92 8.34 -8.52
N ILE A 290 -14.64 8.70 -8.40
CA ILE A 290 -13.47 7.80 -8.33
C ILE A 290 -13.06 7.68 -6.87
N VAL A 291 -12.92 6.47 -6.36
CA VAL A 291 -12.54 6.23 -4.97
C VAL A 291 -11.02 6.11 -4.85
N LEU A 292 -10.41 6.96 -4.01
CA LEU A 292 -8.99 6.90 -3.68
C LEU A 292 -8.75 6.04 -2.45
N THR A 293 -7.92 5.03 -2.57
CA THR A 293 -7.49 4.16 -1.47
C THR A 293 -5.98 4.16 -1.33
N GLY A 294 -5.47 3.40 -0.36
CA GLY A 294 -4.03 3.33 -0.06
C GLY A 294 -3.51 4.48 0.80
N GLY A 295 -2.25 4.35 1.21
CA GLY A 295 -1.59 5.34 2.07
C GLY A 295 -1.36 6.69 1.39
N GLY A 296 -1.18 6.69 0.06
CA GLY A 296 -1.00 7.93 -0.72
C GLY A 296 -2.25 8.81 -0.74
N ALA A 297 -3.45 8.22 -0.63
CA ALA A 297 -4.70 8.97 -0.54
C ALA A 297 -4.83 9.84 0.71
N LEU A 298 -3.95 9.66 1.71
CA LEU A 298 -3.87 10.50 2.91
C LEU A 298 -3.09 11.80 2.70
N LEU A 299 -2.45 11.99 1.54
CA LEU A 299 -1.76 13.26 1.24
C LEU A 299 -2.79 14.39 1.20
N GLU A 300 -2.57 15.43 2.01
CA GLU A 300 -3.49 16.55 2.13
C GLU A 300 -3.74 17.22 0.78
N GLY A 301 -5.03 17.39 0.42
CA GLY A 301 -5.47 18.05 -0.81
C GLY A 301 -5.20 17.25 -2.10
N LEU A 302 -4.84 15.95 -2.02
CA LEU A 302 -4.60 15.14 -3.21
C LEU A 302 -5.88 14.93 -4.03
N ASP A 303 -6.99 14.65 -3.38
CA ASP A 303 -8.30 14.52 -4.01
C ASP A 303 -8.68 15.78 -4.78
N GLU A 304 -8.58 16.95 -4.16
CA GLU A 304 -8.85 18.23 -4.81
C GLU A 304 -7.86 18.53 -5.96
N ALA A 305 -6.58 18.17 -5.77
CA ALA A 305 -5.57 18.34 -6.82
C ALA A 305 -5.85 17.47 -8.04
N LEU A 306 -6.32 16.26 -7.83
CA LEU A 306 -6.75 15.35 -8.90
C LEU A 306 -8.09 15.80 -9.52
N ASP A 307 -9.08 16.25 -8.71
CA ASP A 307 -10.33 16.82 -9.22
C ASP A 307 -10.06 17.93 -10.24
N GLN A 308 -9.17 18.87 -9.87
CA GLN A 308 -8.85 20.03 -10.71
C GLN A 308 -8.14 19.65 -12.03
N ARG A 309 -7.36 18.58 -12.04
CA ARG A 309 -6.58 18.14 -13.19
C ARG A 309 -7.37 17.21 -14.11
N VAL A 310 -8.01 16.23 -13.54
CA VAL A 310 -8.71 15.15 -14.27
C VAL A 310 -10.14 15.59 -14.66
N GLY A 311 -10.72 16.55 -13.92
CA GLY A 311 -12.10 16.98 -14.13
C GLY A 311 -13.13 15.94 -13.70
N ALA A 312 -12.76 15.04 -12.78
CA ALA A 312 -13.63 14.02 -12.22
C ALA A 312 -13.62 14.13 -10.69
N ARG A 313 -14.73 13.79 -10.04
CA ARG A 313 -14.85 13.84 -8.59
C ARG A 313 -14.09 12.67 -7.95
N PHE A 314 -13.21 12.96 -6.99
CA PHE A 314 -12.53 11.96 -6.17
C PHE A 314 -13.12 11.87 -4.75
N LEU A 315 -13.14 10.66 -4.21
CA LEU A 315 -13.74 10.36 -2.91
C LEU A 315 -12.72 9.58 -2.07
N VAL A 316 -12.37 10.10 -0.89
CA VAL A 316 -11.45 9.43 0.04
C VAL A 316 -12.27 8.79 1.17
N PRO A 317 -12.23 7.46 1.35
CA PRO A 317 -12.86 6.78 2.48
C PRO A 317 -12.24 7.20 3.82
N SER A 318 -12.94 6.98 4.92
CA SER A 318 -12.48 7.33 6.27
C SER A 318 -11.17 6.64 6.70
N SER A 319 -10.81 5.55 6.07
CA SER A 319 -9.60 4.77 6.38
C SER A 319 -8.98 4.22 5.09
N PRO A 320 -8.48 5.07 4.18
CA PRO A 320 -8.06 4.64 2.84
C PRO A 320 -6.93 3.63 2.89
N MET A 321 -5.98 3.76 3.80
CA MET A 321 -4.86 2.84 3.99
C MET A 321 -5.28 1.41 4.40
N HIS A 322 -6.47 1.25 4.94
CA HIS A 322 -6.98 -0.04 5.41
C HIS A 322 -8.06 -0.64 4.50
N CYS A 323 -8.37 -0.05 3.36
CA CYS A 323 -9.42 -0.56 2.48
C CYS A 323 -9.10 -1.96 1.97
N VAL A 324 -7.90 -2.19 1.45
CA VAL A 324 -7.48 -3.50 0.94
C VAL A 324 -7.63 -4.58 2.00
N ILE A 325 -7.04 -4.39 3.18
CA ILE A 325 -7.08 -5.40 4.24
C ILE A 325 -8.49 -5.63 4.81
N LYS A 326 -9.32 -4.58 4.89
CA LYS A 326 -10.72 -4.71 5.34
C LYS A 326 -11.56 -5.49 4.34
N GLY A 327 -11.42 -5.21 3.05
CA GLY A 327 -12.10 -5.95 2.00
C GLY A 327 -11.66 -7.40 1.94
N THR A 328 -10.34 -7.66 2.02
CA THR A 328 -9.79 -9.01 2.11
C THR A 328 -10.36 -9.78 3.30
N ALA A 329 -10.45 -9.14 4.46
CA ALA A 329 -11.03 -9.74 5.65
C ALA A 329 -12.53 -10.03 5.46
N ALA A 330 -13.30 -9.10 4.89
CA ALA A 330 -14.72 -9.30 4.61
C ALA A 330 -14.97 -10.50 3.68
N VAL A 331 -14.17 -10.65 2.61
CA VAL A 331 -14.24 -11.82 1.71
C VAL A 331 -13.92 -13.12 2.46
N LEU A 332 -12.93 -13.11 3.33
CA LEU A 332 -12.53 -14.29 4.10
C LEU A 332 -13.59 -14.70 5.13
N GLU A 333 -14.26 -13.73 5.73
CA GLU A 333 -15.35 -13.93 6.70
C GLU A 333 -16.60 -14.53 6.05
N ALA A 334 -16.93 -14.10 4.84
CA ALA A 334 -18.06 -14.57 4.04
C ALA A 334 -17.61 -15.38 2.81
N LEU A 335 -16.60 -16.22 2.97
CA LEU A 335 -15.93 -16.95 1.88
C LEU A 335 -16.87 -17.76 0.97
N PRO A 336 -17.94 -18.42 1.46
CA PRO A 336 -18.87 -19.11 0.57
C PRO A 336 -19.60 -18.16 -0.39
N GLU A 337 -19.95 -16.97 0.07
CA GLU A 337 -20.69 -15.95 -0.70
C GLU A 337 -19.80 -15.27 -1.73
N HIS A 338 -18.55 -14.97 -1.34
CA HIS A 338 -17.57 -14.25 -2.16
C HIS A 338 -16.57 -15.15 -2.91
N ARG A 339 -16.88 -16.46 -3.04
CA ARG A 339 -15.96 -17.40 -3.68
C ARG A 339 -15.66 -17.04 -5.15
N HIS A 340 -16.57 -16.35 -5.81
CA HIS A 340 -16.44 -15.91 -7.19
C HIS A 340 -15.41 -14.78 -7.39
N LEU A 341 -15.03 -14.09 -6.30
CA LEU A 341 -14.01 -13.03 -6.29
C LEU A 341 -12.58 -13.59 -6.16
N LEU A 342 -12.45 -14.88 -5.84
CA LEU A 342 -11.14 -15.50 -5.67
C LEU A 342 -10.52 -15.83 -7.03
N ILE A 343 -9.19 -15.63 -7.12
CA ILE A 343 -8.42 -15.99 -8.31
C ILE A 343 -7.53 -17.20 -8.06
N GLY A 344 -7.18 -17.89 -9.13
CA GLY A 344 -6.23 -19.00 -9.09
C GLY A 344 -4.78 -18.53 -8.92
N PRO A 345 -3.91 -19.43 -8.40
CA PRO A 345 -2.48 -19.18 -8.31
C PRO A 345 -1.79 -19.17 -9.67
#